data_d2ff1e6389fd17a0e7625c6a411f7c59
#
_entry.id   d2ff1e6389fd17a0e7625c6a411f7c59
#
_cell.length_a   1.000
_cell.length_b   1.000
_cell.length_c   1.000
_cell.angle_alpha   90.00
_cell.angle_beta   90.00
_cell.angle_gamma   90.00
#
_symmetry.space_group_name_H-M   'P 1'
#
loop_
_entity.id
_entity.type
_entity.pdbx_description
1 polymer ?
#
loop_
_entity_poly.entity_id
_entity_poly.type
_entity_poly.pdbx_seq_one_letter_code
_entity_poly.pdbx_strand_id
1 'polypeptide(L)'
;MIFLDEPTSGLDSAAAAKIMHFLKVTAKQTNIPILCTIHQPSASVYEGFDDVLVLAAGRVAYFGAAAQMGRYLETLGTPLPPNANPAEFILDLVNADFTDAASAHLPPHHLASPPPGTLTG
;
A
#
# COMPACT_ATOMS: atom_id res chain seq x y z
N MET A 1 -0.70 20.75 -1.65
CA MET A 1 -0.24 19.34 -1.68
C MET A 1 1.02 19.22 -2.51
N ILE A 2 1.96 18.44 -2.03
CA ILE A 2 3.21 18.16 -2.74
C ILE A 2 3.13 16.75 -3.31
N PHE A 3 3.47 16.60 -4.58
CA PHE A 3 3.50 15.30 -5.24
C PHE A 3 4.95 14.93 -5.57
N LEU A 4 5.38 13.74 -5.15
CA LEU A 4 6.72 13.22 -5.41
C LEU A 4 6.60 11.88 -6.13
N ASP A 5 7.37 11.71 -7.20
CA ASP A 5 7.39 10.48 -7.96
C ASP A 5 8.62 9.66 -7.57
N GLU A 6 8.39 8.55 -6.90
CA GLU A 6 9.42 7.60 -6.46
C GLU A 6 10.60 8.28 -5.75
N PRO A 7 10.35 9.02 -4.65
CA PRO A 7 11.43 9.76 -3.99
C PRO A 7 12.50 8.87 -3.36
N THR A 8 12.23 7.58 -3.20
CA THR A 8 13.18 6.64 -2.60
C THR A 8 13.86 5.74 -3.64
N SER A 9 13.60 5.97 -4.93
CA SER A 9 14.19 5.16 -5.99
C SER A 9 15.71 5.26 -5.99
N GLY A 10 16.37 4.11 -6.12
CA GLY A 10 17.82 4.05 -6.14
C GLY A 10 18.48 4.11 -4.78
N LEU A 11 17.73 4.22 -3.69
CA LEU A 11 18.26 4.28 -2.34
C LEU A 11 18.14 2.90 -1.67
N ASP A 12 19.07 2.61 -0.76
CA ASP A 12 18.93 1.42 0.09
C ASP A 12 17.84 1.66 1.15
N SER A 13 17.48 0.60 1.90
CA SER A 13 16.39 0.68 2.87
C SER A 13 16.63 1.75 3.94
N ALA A 14 17.86 1.89 4.42
CA ALA A 14 18.16 2.85 5.47
C ALA A 14 18.03 4.29 4.97
N ALA A 15 18.56 4.57 3.79
CA ALA A 15 18.47 5.90 3.19
C ALA A 15 17.03 6.24 2.82
N ALA A 16 16.29 5.26 2.28
CA ALA A 16 14.89 5.44 1.95
C ALA A 16 14.05 5.75 3.20
N ALA A 17 14.29 5.05 4.30
CA ALA A 17 13.58 5.30 5.55
C ALA A 17 13.86 6.71 6.09
N LYS A 18 15.10 7.20 5.95
CA LYS A 18 15.44 8.56 6.36
C LYS A 18 14.70 9.61 5.53
N ILE A 19 14.61 9.41 4.22
CA ILE A 19 13.88 10.33 3.34
C ILE A 19 12.40 10.34 3.71
N MET A 20 11.81 9.18 3.95
CA MET A 20 10.40 9.09 4.34
C MET A 20 10.15 9.77 5.68
N HIS A 21 11.05 9.61 6.64
CA HIS A 21 10.94 10.30 7.92
C HIS A 21 11.00 11.81 7.75
N PHE A 22 11.92 12.29 6.95
CA PHE A 22 12.04 13.72 6.64
C PHE A 22 10.75 14.26 6.01
N LEU A 23 10.19 13.54 5.06
CA LEU A 23 8.95 13.95 4.40
C LEU A 23 7.78 13.97 5.40
N LYS A 24 7.70 12.99 6.28
CA LYS A 24 6.64 12.93 7.30
C LYS A 24 6.74 14.09 8.26
N VAL A 25 7.93 14.40 8.75
CA VAL A 25 8.16 15.54 9.64
C VAL A 25 7.81 16.85 8.93
N THR A 26 8.25 17.01 7.70
CA THR A 26 7.97 18.19 6.90
C THR A 26 6.47 18.39 6.70
N ALA A 27 5.74 17.32 6.36
CA ALA A 27 4.30 17.39 6.17
C ALA A 27 3.59 17.86 7.44
N LYS A 28 4.01 17.36 8.59
CA LYS A 28 3.43 17.74 9.87
C LYS A 28 3.75 19.18 10.25
N GLN A 29 4.99 19.61 10.05
CA GLN A 29 5.42 20.97 10.39
C GLN A 29 4.78 22.03 9.51
N THR A 30 4.62 21.74 8.23
CA THR A 30 4.06 22.69 7.28
C THR A 30 2.54 22.56 7.13
N ASN A 31 1.97 21.48 7.67
CA ASN A 31 0.57 21.12 7.50
C ASN A 31 0.18 20.99 6.03
N ILE A 32 1.12 20.51 5.20
CA ILE A 32 0.90 20.29 3.78
C ILE A 32 0.93 18.79 3.52
N PRO A 33 -0.12 18.22 2.92
CA PRO A 33 -0.12 16.79 2.57
C PRO A 33 0.93 16.51 1.49
N ILE A 34 1.61 15.37 1.63
CA ILE A 34 2.58 14.91 0.65
C ILE A 34 2.11 13.58 0.11
N LEU A 35 2.00 13.48 -1.21
CA LEU A 35 1.64 12.26 -1.91
C LEU A 35 2.86 11.74 -2.66
N CYS A 36 3.22 10.48 -2.44
CA CYS A 36 4.36 9.86 -3.10
C CYS A 36 3.92 8.61 -3.85
N THR A 37 4.50 8.39 -5.02
CA THR A 37 4.44 7.08 -5.65
C THR A 37 5.67 6.29 -5.21
N ILE A 38 5.46 5.05 -4.77
CA ILE A 38 6.56 4.19 -4.31
C ILE A 38 6.35 2.80 -4.86
N HIS A 39 7.40 2.27 -5.47
CA HIS A 39 7.40 0.92 -6.02
C HIS A 39 8.13 0.00 -5.06
N GLN A 40 7.45 -1.06 -4.61
CA GLN A 40 8.01 -2.09 -3.73
C GLN A 40 8.69 -1.51 -2.48
N PRO A 41 7.96 -0.80 -1.62
CA PRO A 41 8.56 -0.25 -0.42
C PRO A 41 9.01 -1.36 0.54
N SER A 42 10.13 -1.13 1.23
CA SER A 42 10.54 -2.00 2.32
C SER A 42 9.58 -1.86 3.50
N ALA A 43 9.67 -2.77 4.47
CA ALA A 43 8.84 -2.70 5.67
C ALA A 43 9.06 -1.40 6.42
N SER A 44 10.31 -0.95 6.55
CA SER A 44 10.60 0.30 7.27
C SER A 44 10.08 1.53 6.54
N VAL A 45 10.08 1.52 5.21
CA VAL A 45 9.46 2.60 4.43
C VAL A 45 7.95 2.57 4.59
N TYR A 46 7.35 1.40 4.52
CA TYR A 46 5.91 1.25 4.67
C TYR A 46 5.42 1.77 6.03
N GLU A 47 6.15 1.50 7.10
CA GLU A 47 5.79 1.94 8.44
C GLU A 47 5.74 3.46 8.57
N GLY A 48 6.38 4.18 7.67
CA GLY A 48 6.35 5.64 7.66
C GLY A 48 5.12 6.24 7.00
N PHE A 49 4.29 5.43 6.35
CA PHE A 49 3.10 5.95 5.68
C PHE A 49 1.96 6.18 6.66
N ASP A 50 1.21 7.26 6.46
CA ASP A 50 -0.06 7.47 7.18
C ASP A 50 -1.17 6.71 6.47
N ASP A 51 -1.36 6.99 5.18
CA ASP A 51 -2.35 6.34 4.35
C ASP A 51 -1.68 5.74 3.12
N VAL A 52 -2.29 4.69 2.59
CA VAL A 52 -1.79 4.05 1.38
C VAL A 52 -2.92 3.84 0.38
N LEU A 53 -2.55 3.98 -0.87
CA LEU A 53 -3.40 3.62 -2.00
C LEU A 53 -2.65 2.55 -2.79
N VAL A 54 -3.19 1.34 -2.80
CA VAL A 54 -2.57 0.23 -3.53
C VAL A 54 -3.31 0.03 -4.84
N LEU A 55 -2.58 0.11 -5.93
CA LEU A 55 -3.12 -0.10 -7.26
C LEU A 55 -2.56 -1.38 -7.86
N ALA A 56 -3.43 -2.16 -8.47
CA ALA A 56 -3.04 -3.37 -9.16
C ALA A 56 -3.95 -3.59 -10.35
N ALA A 57 -3.36 -3.86 -11.51
CA ALA A 57 -4.11 -4.12 -12.74
C ALA A 57 -5.12 -3.01 -13.08
N GLY A 58 -4.77 -1.76 -12.81
CA GLY A 58 -5.62 -0.62 -13.08
C GLY A 58 -6.78 -0.43 -12.10
N ARG A 59 -6.78 -1.17 -10.99
CA ARG A 59 -7.83 -1.10 -9.98
C ARG A 59 -7.26 -0.71 -8.64
N VAL A 60 -8.11 -0.10 -7.81
CA VAL A 60 -7.77 0.17 -6.42
C VAL A 60 -7.95 -1.12 -5.62
N ALA A 61 -6.85 -1.66 -5.10
CA ALA A 61 -6.88 -2.84 -4.25
C ALA A 61 -7.14 -2.48 -2.79
N TYR A 62 -6.63 -1.35 -2.35
CA TYR A 62 -6.83 -0.86 -0.99
C TYR A 62 -6.60 0.64 -0.97
N PHE A 63 -7.42 1.35 -0.21
CA PHE A 63 -7.17 2.75 0.11
C PHE A 63 -7.59 2.98 1.56
N GLY A 64 -6.67 3.45 2.36
CA GLY A 64 -6.96 3.74 3.76
C GLY A 64 -5.69 3.86 4.57
N ALA A 65 -5.84 3.89 5.89
CA ALA A 65 -4.72 3.99 6.79
C ALA A 65 -3.78 2.79 6.64
N ALA A 66 -2.49 3.07 6.59
CA ALA A 66 -1.49 1.99 6.50
C ALA A 66 -1.59 1.04 7.69
N ALA A 67 -1.89 1.57 8.88
CA ALA A 67 -2.02 0.77 10.09
C ALA A 67 -3.24 -0.16 10.07
N GLN A 68 -4.22 0.08 9.19
CA GLN A 68 -5.42 -0.74 9.09
C GLN A 68 -5.30 -1.86 8.05
N MET A 69 -4.18 -1.91 7.34
CA MET A 69 -3.97 -2.92 6.30
C MET A 69 -4.09 -4.35 6.84
N GLY A 70 -3.50 -4.60 8.01
CA GLY A 70 -3.59 -5.94 8.61
C GLY A 70 -5.02 -6.35 8.92
N ARG A 71 -5.83 -5.42 9.43
CA ARG A 71 -7.23 -5.69 9.71
C ARG A 71 -8.00 -5.97 8.43
N TYR A 72 -7.73 -5.21 7.38
CA TYR A 72 -8.35 -5.44 6.09
C TYR A 72 -8.05 -6.85 5.58
N LEU A 73 -6.80 -7.28 5.67
CA LEU A 73 -6.39 -8.60 5.23
C LEU A 73 -7.08 -9.71 6.05
N GLU A 74 -7.30 -9.48 7.34
CA GLU A 74 -8.05 -10.41 8.17
C GLU A 74 -9.49 -10.57 7.67
N THR A 75 -10.12 -9.49 7.22
CA THR A 75 -11.48 -9.56 6.69
C THR A 75 -11.56 -10.36 5.39
N LEU A 76 -10.45 -10.46 4.68
CA LEU A 76 -10.38 -11.27 3.46
C LEU A 76 -10.06 -12.75 3.73
N GLY A 77 -9.84 -13.11 5.00
CA GLY A 77 -9.43 -14.46 5.35
C GLY A 77 -7.97 -14.75 5.10
N THR A 78 -7.17 -13.73 4.86
CA THR A 78 -5.73 -13.85 4.58
C THR A 78 -4.94 -12.95 5.52
N PRO A 79 -4.90 -13.27 6.83
CA PRO A 79 -4.20 -12.41 7.78
C PRO A 79 -2.72 -12.27 7.45
N LEU A 80 -2.18 -11.09 7.72
CA LEU A 80 -0.78 -10.81 7.47
C LEU A 80 0.09 -11.66 8.39
N PRO A 81 1.03 -12.45 7.84
CA PRO A 81 1.94 -13.22 8.68
C PRO A 81 2.83 -12.32 9.52
N PRO A 82 3.27 -12.80 10.71
CA PRO A 82 4.24 -12.04 11.50
C PRO A 82 5.49 -11.74 10.69
N ASN A 83 6.02 -10.52 10.84
CA ASN A 83 7.24 -10.07 10.17
C ASN A 83 7.14 -9.99 8.63
N ALA A 84 5.94 -10.13 8.06
CA ALA A 84 5.77 -9.94 6.64
C ALA A 84 5.73 -8.45 6.30
N ASN A 85 6.20 -8.12 5.09
CA ASN A 85 6.09 -6.77 4.56
C ASN A 85 4.65 -6.58 4.06
N PRO A 86 3.85 -5.68 4.66
CA PRO A 86 2.45 -5.53 4.27
C PRO A 86 2.26 -5.15 2.81
N ALA A 87 3.11 -4.27 2.28
CA ALA A 87 3.00 -3.84 0.90
C ALA A 87 3.27 -4.98 -0.06
N GLU A 88 4.31 -5.74 0.20
CA GLU A 88 4.65 -6.90 -0.63
C GLU A 88 3.56 -7.97 -0.55
N PHE A 89 3.07 -8.23 0.66
CA PHE A 89 2.05 -9.25 0.86
C PHE A 89 0.77 -8.93 0.08
N ILE A 90 0.27 -7.68 0.17
CA ILE A 90 -0.97 -7.33 -0.52
C ILE A 90 -0.78 -7.33 -2.03
N LEU A 91 0.37 -6.90 -2.53
CA LEU A 91 0.64 -6.92 -3.96
C LEU A 91 0.69 -8.35 -4.50
N ASP A 92 1.33 -9.26 -3.77
CA ASP A 92 1.35 -10.68 -4.15
C ASP A 92 -0.04 -11.29 -4.14
N LEU A 93 -0.83 -10.97 -3.12
CA LEU A 93 -2.20 -11.47 -2.99
C LEU A 93 -3.08 -10.98 -4.15
N VAL A 94 -3.01 -9.70 -4.47
CA VAL A 94 -3.82 -9.13 -5.55
C VAL A 94 -3.39 -9.67 -6.90
N ASN A 95 -2.10 -9.84 -7.12
CA ASN A 95 -1.59 -10.40 -8.37
C ASN A 95 -2.03 -11.84 -8.53
N ALA A 96 -2.02 -12.63 -7.46
CA ALA A 96 -2.48 -14.01 -7.49
C ALA A 96 -3.98 -14.08 -7.80
N ASP A 97 -4.80 -13.24 -7.16
CA ASP A 97 -6.23 -13.17 -7.43
C ASP A 97 -6.52 -12.78 -8.86
N PHE A 98 -5.79 -11.80 -9.37
CA PHE A 98 -5.97 -11.35 -10.74
C PHE A 98 -5.66 -12.49 -11.73
N THR A 99 -4.58 -13.23 -11.47
CA THR A 99 -4.20 -14.38 -12.30
C THR A 99 -5.24 -15.49 -12.22
N ASP A 100 -5.72 -15.78 -11.02
CA ASP A 100 -6.74 -16.81 -10.82
C ASP A 100 -8.06 -16.42 -11.50
N ALA A 101 -8.46 -15.18 -11.37
CA ALA A 101 -9.67 -14.67 -12.02
C ALA A 101 -9.55 -14.76 -13.55
N ALA A 102 -8.38 -14.44 -14.10
CA ALA A 102 -8.13 -14.54 -15.54
C ALA A 102 -8.14 -15.98 -16.01
N SER A 103 -7.62 -16.90 -15.19
CA SER A 103 -7.52 -18.31 -15.53
C SER A 103 -8.81 -19.07 -15.31
N ALA A 104 -9.52 -18.76 -14.23
CA ALA A 104 -10.69 -19.52 -13.78
C ALA A 104 -12.01 -18.79 -14.00
N HIS A 105 -11.97 -17.58 -14.52
CA HIS A 105 -13.14 -16.72 -14.72
C HIS A 105 -13.90 -16.43 -13.44
N LEU A 106 -13.18 -16.41 -12.31
CA LEU A 106 -13.78 -16.09 -11.03
C LEU A 106 -13.80 -14.59 -10.83
N PRO A 107 -14.90 -14.05 -10.27
CA PRO A 107 -14.93 -12.64 -9.93
C PRO A 107 -13.95 -12.35 -8.78
N PRO A 108 -13.17 -11.28 -8.86
CA PRO A 108 -12.26 -10.92 -7.77
C PRO A 108 -13.03 -10.24 -6.64
N HIS A 109 -13.66 -11.01 -5.78
CA HIS A 109 -14.56 -10.49 -4.75
C HIS A 109 -13.94 -9.43 -3.87
N HIS A 110 -12.70 -9.65 -3.44
CA HIS A 110 -12.04 -8.70 -2.55
C HIS A 110 -11.57 -7.43 -3.28
N LEU A 111 -11.52 -7.46 -4.61
CA LEU A 111 -11.27 -6.25 -5.40
C LEU A 111 -12.55 -5.53 -5.75
N ALA A 112 -13.66 -6.27 -5.87
CA ALA A 112 -14.95 -5.71 -6.24
C ALA A 112 -15.72 -5.17 -5.04
N SER A 113 -15.44 -5.68 -3.84
CA SER A 113 -16.19 -5.34 -2.62
C SER A 113 -15.22 -4.87 -1.54
N PRO A 114 -14.64 -3.68 -1.68
CA PRO A 114 -13.71 -3.18 -0.68
C PRO A 114 -14.43 -2.90 0.63
N PRO A 115 -13.74 -3.05 1.77
CA PRO A 115 -14.33 -2.73 3.06
C PRO A 115 -14.58 -1.23 3.21
N PRO A 116 -15.36 -0.82 4.24
CA PRO A 116 -15.54 0.60 4.51
C PRO A 116 -14.21 1.31 4.68
N GLY A 117 -14.10 2.50 4.11
CA GLY A 117 -12.86 3.28 4.15
C GLY A 117 -11.96 3.09 2.96
N THR A 118 -12.26 2.14 2.06
CA THR A 118 -11.53 1.99 0.81
C THR A 118 -12.26 2.68 -0.31
N LEU A 119 -11.51 3.14 -1.32
CA LEU A 119 -12.09 3.71 -2.52
C LEU A 119 -12.30 2.62 -3.56
N THR A 120 -13.46 2.66 -4.19
CA THR A 120 -13.71 1.82 -5.37
C THR A 120 -13.27 2.60 -6.59
N GLY A 121 -12.47 1.96 -7.39
CA GLY A 121 -12.00 2.56 -8.63
C GLY A 121 -13.06 2.62 -9.71
#